data_fc2553befc175128f3e37c6934035cd6
#
_entry.id   fc2553befc175128f3e37c6934035cd6
#
_cell.length_a   1.000
_cell.length_b   1.000
_cell.length_c   1.000
_cell.angle_alpha   90.00
_cell.angle_beta   90.00
_cell.angle_gamma   90.00
#
_symmetry.space_group_name_H-M   'P 1'
#
loop_
_entity.id
_entity.type
_entity.pdbx_description
1 polymer ?
#
loop_
_entity_poly.entity_id
_entity_poly.type
_entity_poly.pdbx_seq_one_letter_code
_entity_poly.pdbx_strand_id
1 'polypeptide(L)'
;MEEIMEEKAKRIGKFNIVDIIAVLLILAVLAFAGIKLAHRGGGETVEAAMTKVTYTVRVEGVAAELYDNCLAHMPSPLMASGALVGGQIEAVEKVPYYVLGPDGQWVEDPDHVTLYFTATTQTPTTEVMTTKVGDQEVRIGKKDYILKSEYIEINGGTIVDVQWEQ
;
A
#
# COMPACT_ATOMS: atom_id res chain seq x y z
N MET A 1 2.30 -64.98 42.42
CA MET A 1 1.83 -64.09 43.51
C MET A 1 2.27 -62.70 43.10
N GLU A 2 1.46 -62.06 42.25
CA GLU A 2 1.71 -60.68 41.78
C GLU A 2 0.75 -59.80 42.53
N GLU A 3 1.30 -58.97 43.38
CA GLU A 3 0.60 -57.92 44.12
C GLU A 3 0.43 -56.74 43.19
N ILE A 4 -0.81 -56.61 42.72
CA ILE A 4 -1.23 -55.41 41.95
C ILE A 4 -1.40 -54.27 42.94
N MET A 5 -0.41 -53.38 42.98
CA MET A 5 -0.56 -52.13 43.70
C MET A 5 -1.62 -51.25 43.02
N GLU A 6 -2.83 -51.28 43.55
CA GLU A 6 -3.87 -50.30 43.26
C GLU A 6 -3.45 -48.95 43.88
N GLU A 7 -2.95 -48.07 43.03
CA GLU A 7 -2.72 -46.66 43.39
C GLU A 7 -4.10 -45.99 43.55
N LYS A 8 -4.57 -45.90 44.78
CA LYS A 8 -5.80 -45.17 45.12
C LYS A 8 -5.59 -43.71 44.80
N ALA A 9 -6.09 -43.30 43.64
CA ALA A 9 -6.21 -41.88 43.27
C ALA A 9 -6.94 -41.12 44.39
N LYS A 10 -6.24 -40.15 44.99
CA LYS A 10 -6.72 -39.36 46.10
C LYS A 10 -7.95 -38.53 45.65
N ARG A 11 -9.13 -38.92 46.13
CA ARG A 11 -10.39 -38.18 45.81
C ARG A 11 -10.58 -37.06 46.81
N ILE A 12 -10.85 -35.84 46.27
CA ILE A 12 -11.30 -34.70 47.04
C ILE A 12 -12.81 -34.56 46.76
N GLY A 13 -13.65 -35.02 47.70
CA GLY A 13 -15.12 -35.07 47.53
C GLY A 13 -15.57 -36.04 46.40
N LYS A 14 -16.48 -35.62 45.51
CA LYS A 14 -17.03 -36.42 44.40
C LYS A 14 -16.14 -36.36 43.15
N PHE A 15 -15.07 -35.55 43.12
CA PHE A 15 -14.21 -35.34 41.93
C PHE A 15 -12.89 -36.05 42.06
N ASN A 16 -12.43 -36.61 40.95
CA ASN A 16 -11.09 -37.17 40.86
C ASN A 16 -10.08 -36.02 40.77
N ILE A 17 -8.91 -36.17 41.43
CA ILE A 17 -7.85 -35.15 41.36
C ILE A 17 -7.41 -34.83 39.91
N VAL A 18 -7.50 -35.84 39.03
CA VAL A 18 -7.24 -35.73 37.60
C VAL A 18 -8.24 -34.77 36.92
N ASP A 19 -9.53 -34.84 37.31
CA ASP A 19 -10.55 -33.95 36.76
C ASP A 19 -10.34 -32.49 37.17
N ILE A 20 -9.89 -32.27 38.41
CA ILE A 20 -9.57 -30.93 38.91
C ILE A 20 -8.37 -30.33 38.15
N ILE A 21 -7.32 -31.15 37.90
CA ILE A 21 -6.18 -30.71 37.11
C ILE A 21 -6.56 -30.42 35.67
N ALA A 22 -7.40 -31.23 35.06
CA ALA A 22 -7.88 -31.02 33.70
C ALA A 22 -8.69 -29.71 33.56
N VAL A 23 -9.58 -29.43 34.53
CA VAL A 23 -10.36 -28.18 34.55
C VAL A 23 -9.43 -26.97 34.75
N LEU A 24 -8.44 -27.03 35.64
CA LEU A 24 -7.47 -25.97 35.84
C LEU A 24 -6.65 -25.70 34.58
N LEU A 25 -6.23 -26.76 33.85
CA LEU A 25 -5.51 -26.61 32.57
C LEU A 25 -6.37 -25.93 31.51
N ILE A 26 -7.65 -26.32 31.39
CA ILE A 26 -8.58 -25.68 30.44
C ILE A 26 -8.79 -24.20 30.80
N LEU A 27 -8.96 -23.89 32.07
CA LEU A 27 -9.10 -22.49 32.53
C LEU A 27 -7.82 -21.68 32.27
N ALA A 28 -6.63 -22.26 32.48
CA ALA A 28 -5.36 -21.60 32.18
C ALA A 28 -5.20 -21.32 30.67
N VAL A 29 -5.59 -22.27 29.79
CA VAL A 29 -5.56 -22.08 28.35
C VAL A 29 -6.54 -21.00 27.89
N LEU A 30 -7.76 -20.99 28.46
CA LEU A 30 -8.76 -19.95 28.18
C LEU A 30 -8.32 -18.57 28.66
N ALA A 31 -7.71 -18.49 29.85
CA ALA A 31 -7.13 -17.24 30.37
C ALA A 31 -6.00 -16.73 29.47
N PHE A 32 -5.10 -17.62 29.04
CA PHE A 32 -4.00 -17.27 28.14
C PHE A 32 -4.49 -16.83 26.75
N ALA A 33 -5.51 -17.50 26.21
CA ALA A 33 -6.16 -17.10 24.98
C ALA A 33 -6.87 -15.75 25.12
N GLY A 34 -7.57 -15.52 26.24
CA GLY A 34 -8.24 -14.26 26.56
C GLY A 34 -7.23 -13.09 26.68
N ILE A 35 -6.11 -13.30 27.36
CA ILE A 35 -5.02 -12.31 27.47
C ILE A 35 -4.41 -12.02 26.09
N LYS A 36 -4.18 -13.03 25.25
CA LYS A 36 -3.66 -12.85 23.91
C LYS A 36 -4.65 -12.12 22.97
N LEU A 37 -5.95 -12.38 23.11
CA LEU A 37 -6.99 -11.63 22.37
C LEU A 37 -7.11 -10.19 22.87
N ALA A 38 -7.08 -9.97 24.19
CA ALA A 38 -7.12 -8.64 24.79
C ALA A 38 -5.89 -7.81 24.41
N HIS A 39 -4.69 -8.41 24.35
CA HIS A 39 -3.49 -7.75 23.85
C HIS A 39 -3.49 -7.54 22.32
N ARG A 40 -4.29 -8.27 21.53
CA ARG A 40 -4.51 -8.00 20.12
C ARG A 40 -5.55 -6.91 19.86
N GLY A 41 -6.43 -6.65 20.84
CA GLY A 41 -7.47 -5.61 20.73
C GLY A 41 -7.16 -4.32 21.47
N GLY A 42 -6.05 -4.25 22.21
CA GLY A 42 -5.66 -3.11 23.05
C GLY A 42 -4.38 -2.41 22.60
N GLY A 43 -3.98 -2.54 21.35
CA GLY A 43 -3.16 -1.49 20.76
C GLY A 43 -4.04 -0.26 20.65
N GLU A 44 -3.80 0.78 21.42
CA GLU A 44 -4.15 2.12 21.00
C GLU A 44 -3.68 2.20 19.55
N THR A 45 -4.62 2.28 18.59
CA THR A 45 -4.31 2.82 17.29
C THR A 45 -3.95 4.27 17.56
N VAL A 46 -2.69 4.52 17.89
CA VAL A 46 -2.09 5.82 17.64
C VAL A 46 -2.30 5.94 16.14
N GLU A 47 -3.30 6.72 15.72
CA GLU A 47 -3.47 7.09 14.33
C GLU A 47 -2.10 7.64 13.93
N ALA A 48 -1.36 6.85 13.17
CA ALA A 48 -0.04 7.26 12.72
C ALA A 48 -0.26 8.56 11.96
N ALA A 49 0.37 9.64 12.42
CA ALA A 49 0.28 10.91 11.72
C ALA A 49 0.63 10.65 10.26
N MET A 50 -0.27 11.06 9.35
CA MET A 50 -0.13 10.85 7.92
C MET A 50 0.43 12.12 7.29
N THR A 51 1.38 11.96 6.40
CA THR A 51 1.96 13.03 5.60
C THR A 51 1.48 12.89 4.16
N LYS A 52 1.01 13.97 3.57
CA LYS A 52 0.67 14.03 2.16
C LYS A 52 1.96 14.15 1.36
N VAL A 53 2.09 13.29 0.36
CA VAL A 53 3.19 13.29 -0.60
C VAL A 53 2.63 13.62 -1.96
N THR A 54 3.16 14.67 -2.59
CA THR A 54 2.83 15.08 -3.97
C THR A 54 4.02 14.70 -4.86
N TYR A 55 3.73 14.08 -5.99
CA TYR A 55 4.78 13.69 -6.93
C TYR A 55 4.34 13.90 -8.37
N THR A 56 5.32 14.10 -9.26
CA THR A 56 5.07 14.32 -10.68
C THR A 56 5.66 13.17 -11.50
N VAL A 57 4.82 12.58 -12.33
CA VAL A 57 5.20 11.51 -13.27
C VAL A 57 5.23 12.08 -14.67
N ARG A 58 6.39 12.03 -15.32
CA ARG A 58 6.58 12.39 -16.72
C ARG A 58 6.49 11.15 -17.60
N VAL A 59 5.72 11.24 -18.69
CA VAL A 59 5.60 10.19 -19.71
C VAL A 59 5.83 10.82 -21.07
N GLU A 60 6.85 10.36 -21.79
CA GLU A 60 7.29 10.96 -23.05
C GLU A 60 6.76 10.19 -24.25
N GLY A 61 6.46 10.89 -25.35
CA GLY A 61 6.14 10.30 -26.65
C GLY A 61 4.84 9.50 -26.66
N VAL A 62 3.83 9.93 -25.90
CA VAL A 62 2.48 9.34 -25.93
C VAL A 62 1.62 10.01 -26.97
N ALA A 63 0.63 9.28 -27.50
CA ALA A 63 -0.32 9.83 -28.49
C ALA A 63 -1.00 11.10 -27.94
N ALA A 64 -1.03 12.16 -28.74
CA ALA A 64 -1.53 13.48 -28.34
C ALA A 64 -2.99 13.44 -27.87
N GLU A 65 -3.82 12.55 -28.42
CA GLU A 65 -5.22 12.35 -28.06
C GLU A 65 -5.44 11.87 -26.62
N LEU A 66 -4.41 11.24 -25.99
CA LEU A 66 -4.50 10.79 -24.60
C LEU A 66 -4.63 11.95 -23.62
N TYR A 67 -4.14 13.14 -23.97
CA TYR A 67 -4.23 14.29 -23.09
C TYR A 67 -5.67 14.67 -22.74
N ASP A 68 -6.51 14.86 -23.76
CA ASP A 68 -7.89 15.29 -23.55
C ASP A 68 -8.71 14.20 -22.83
N ASN A 69 -8.43 12.92 -23.14
CA ASN A 69 -9.06 11.79 -22.48
C ASN A 69 -8.64 11.69 -21.00
N CYS A 70 -7.37 11.88 -20.68
CA CYS A 70 -6.90 11.94 -19.29
C CYS A 70 -7.49 13.13 -18.55
N LEU A 71 -7.49 14.31 -19.16
CA LEU A 71 -8.00 15.55 -18.56
C LEU A 71 -9.48 15.43 -18.18
N ALA A 72 -10.27 14.76 -19.01
CA ALA A 72 -11.71 14.56 -18.77
C ALA A 72 -12.00 13.70 -17.52
N HIS A 73 -11.01 12.97 -17.01
CA HIS A 73 -11.14 12.08 -15.85
C HIS A 73 -10.35 12.57 -14.63
N MET A 74 -9.97 13.86 -14.60
CA MET A 74 -9.27 14.44 -13.46
C MET A 74 -10.24 15.17 -12.50
N PRO A 75 -10.05 15.08 -11.18
CA PRO A 75 -9.10 14.19 -10.48
C PRO A 75 -9.56 12.73 -10.49
N SER A 76 -8.63 11.79 -10.40
CA SER A 76 -8.93 10.35 -10.47
C SER A 76 -8.22 9.58 -9.36
N PRO A 77 -8.96 8.74 -8.57
CA PRO A 77 -8.36 7.97 -7.48
C PRO A 77 -7.26 7.04 -7.96
N LEU A 78 -6.15 6.96 -7.21
CA LEU A 78 -5.05 6.05 -7.51
C LEU A 78 -5.45 4.59 -7.28
N MET A 79 -4.97 3.73 -8.17
CA MET A 79 -5.11 2.27 -8.05
C MET A 79 -3.76 1.57 -8.08
N ALA A 80 -3.66 0.46 -7.35
CA ALA A 80 -2.55 -0.48 -7.44
C ALA A 80 -3.08 -1.90 -7.24
N SER A 81 -2.55 -2.85 -8.02
CA SER A 81 -2.93 -4.28 -7.93
C SER A 81 -4.44 -4.53 -7.98
N GLY A 82 -5.18 -3.72 -8.76
CA GLY A 82 -6.63 -3.85 -8.92
C GLY A 82 -7.49 -3.29 -7.77
N ALA A 83 -6.90 -2.61 -6.81
CA ALA A 83 -7.60 -1.96 -5.70
C ALA A 83 -7.31 -0.46 -5.65
N LEU A 84 -8.27 0.31 -5.13
CA LEU A 84 -8.03 1.72 -4.80
C LEU A 84 -7.01 1.81 -3.66
N VAL A 85 -6.06 2.73 -3.81
CA VAL A 85 -5.08 3.07 -2.78
C VAL A 85 -5.29 4.52 -2.35
N GLY A 86 -4.75 4.89 -1.18
CA GLY A 86 -4.88 6.27 -0.71
C GLY A 86 -4.17 7.24 -1.65
N GLY A 87 -4.92 8.26 -2.13
CA GLY A 87 -4.40 9.29 -3.02
C GLY A 87 -5.15 9.39 -4.35
N GLN A 88 -4.72 10.33 -5.18
CA GLN A 88 -5.35 10.58 -6.47
C GLN A 88 -4.38 11.22 -7.47
N ILE A 89 -4.70 11.11 -8.75
CA ILE A 89 -4.10 11.90 -9.82
C ILE A 89 -4.87 13.21 -9.84
N GLU A 90 -4.18 14.33 -9.54
CA GLU A 90 -4.82 15.65 -9.40
C GLU A 90 -4.99 16.35 -10.74
N ALA A 91 -3.95 16.26 -11.58
CA ALA A 91 -3.88 17.02 -12.83
C ALA A 91 -3.02 16.33 -13.87
N VAL A 92 -3.21 16.72 -15.12
CA VAL A 92 -2.33 16.37 -16.24
C VAL A 92 -2.02 17.63 -17.05
N GLU A 93 -0.77 17.78 -17.43
CA GLU A 93 -0.29 18.84 -18.31
C GLU A 93 0.40 18.22 -19.52
N LYS A 94 0.32 18.89 -20.68
CA LYS A 94 1.03 18.45 -21.89
C LYS A 94 2.07 19.48 -22.32
N VAL A 95 3.19 18.97 -22.82
CA VAL A 95 4.20 19.76 -23.53
C VAL A 95 4.53 19.09 -24.84
N PRO A 96 5.05 19.85 -25.83
CA PRO A 96 5.46 19.30 -27.13
C PRO A 96 6.49 18.19 -26.95
N TYR A 97 6.38 17.16 -27.78
CA TYR A 97 7.38 16.12 -27.92
C TYR A 97 8.21 16.36 -29.17
N TYR A 98 9.54 16.31 -29.06
CA TYR A 98 10.45 16.60 -30.15
C TYR A 98 11.19 15.33 -30.59
N VAL A 99 11.32 15.16 -31.89
CA VAL A 99 12.07 14.07 -32.52
C VAL A 99 13.15 14.61 -33.43
N LEU A 100 14.21 13.84 -33.66
CA LEU A 100 15.27 14.24 -34.57
C LEU A 100 14.79 13.99 -36.01
N GLY A 101 14.68 15.08 -36.77
CA GLY A 101 14.32 15.04 -38.19
C GLY A 101 15.44 14.47 -39.07
N PRO A 102 15.12 14.13 -40.34
CA PRO A 102 16.11 13.57 -41.31
C PRO A 102 17.29 14.51 -41.60
N ASP A 103 17.10 15.80 -41.39
CA ASP A 103 18.09 16.84 -41.57
C ASP A 103 18.97 17.08 -40.33
N GLY A 104 18.74 16.29 -39.26
CA GLY A 104 19.45 16.41 -38.00
C GLY A 104 18.95 17.55 -37.11
N GLN A 105 17.82 18.18 -37.44
CA GLN A 105 17.17 19.21 -36.59
C GLN A 105 16.11 18.57 -35.68
N TRP A 106 15.95 19.13 -34.50
CA TRP A 106 14.84 18.75 -33.61
C TRP A 106 13.56 19.38 -34.12
N VAL A 107 12.56 18.57 -34.41
CA VAL A 107 11.24 18.99 -34.86
C VAL A 107 10.18 18.50 -33.90
N GLU A 108 9.13 19.28 -33.74
CA GLU A 108 7.95 18.86 -32.95
C GLU A 108 7.22 17.74 -33.67
N ASP A 109 6.91 16.66 -32.93
CA ASP A 109 6.08 15.57 -33.42
C ASP A 109 4.60 15.96 -33.17
N PRO A 110 3.79 16.14 -34.23
CA PRO A 110 2.40 16.58 -34.08
C PRO A 110 1.49 15.50 -33.50
N ASP A 111 1.87 14.24 -33.60
CA ASP A 111 1.07 13.08 -33.18
C ASP A 111 1.38 12.63 -31.76
N HIS A 112 2.47 13.11 -31.18
CA HIS A 112 2.91 12.74 -29.85
C HIS A 112 3.16 13.94 -28.95
N VAL A 113 2.98 13.73 -27.63
CA VAL A 113 3.24 14.72 -26.60
C VAL A 113 3.97 14.09 -25.42
N THR A 114 4.54 14.93 -24.58
CA THR A 114 4.98 14.53 -23.24
C THR A 114 3.94 14.96 -22.23
N LEU A 115 3.47 14.03 -21.40
CA LEU A 115 2.51 14.32 -20.33
C LEU A 115 3.22 14.36 -18.96
N TYR A 116 2.77 15.31 -18.14
CA TYR A 116 3.14 15.44 -16.74
C TYR A 116 1.91 15.25 -15.88
N PHE A 117 1.89 14.19 -15.09
CA PHE A 117 0.81 13.91 -14.15
C PHE A 117 1.24 14.32 -12.75
N THR A 118 0.45 15.18 -12.11
CA THR A 118 0.60 15.46 -10.69
C THR A 118 -0.30 14.52 -9.90
N ALA A 119 0.28 13.75 -9.00
CA ALA A 119 -0.44 12.82 -8.16
C ALA A 119 -0.11 13.04 -6.68
N THR A 120 -1.06 12.71 -5.82
CA THR A 120 -0.92 12.78 -4.37
C THR A 120 -1.18 11.41 -3.75
N THR A 121 -0.47 11.12 -2.67
CA THR A 121 -0.72 9.95 -1.83
C THR A 121 -0.51 10.32 -0.36
N GLN A 122 -0.91 9.43 0.54
CA GLN A 122 -0.66 9.58 1.98
C GLN A 122 0.21 8.44 2.47
N THR A 123 1.18 8.77 3.31
CA THR A 123 2.07 7.79 3.93
C THR A 123 2.22 8.10 5.42
N PRO A 124 2.45 7.10 6.30
CA PRO A 124 2.82 7.38 7.68
C PRO A 124 4.02 8.32 7.75
N THR A 125 3.96 9.35 8.59
CA THR A 125 5.04 10.36 8.71
C THR A 125 6.41 9.73 8.99
N THR A 126 6.44 8.60 9.67
CA THR A 126 7.68 7.82 9.91
C THR A 126 8.23 7.13 8.67
N GLU A 127 7.43 7.00 7.60
CA GLU A 127 7.76 6.27 6.38
C GLU A 127 7.87 7.17 5.14
N VAL A 128 7.86 8.50 5.33
CA VAL A 128 7.93 9.48 4.22
C VAL A 128 9.08 9.19 3.25
N MET A 129 10.23 8.80 3.77
CA MET A 129 11.43 8.50 2.96
C MET A 129 11.29 7.20 2.13
N THR A 130 10.30 6.38 2.44
CA THR A 130 10.02 5.09 1.79
C THR A 130 8.61 5.03 1.22
N THR A 131 8.03 6.18 0.88
CA THR A 131 6.68 6.29 0.31
C THR A 131 6.50 5.35 -0.88
N LYS A 132 5.38 4.64 -0.87
CA LYS A 132 4.98 3.72 -1.94
C LYS A 132 3.53 3.92 -2.35
N VAL A 133 3.25 3.62 -3.61
CA VAL A 133 1.88 3.46 -4.13
C VAL A 133 1.78 2.02 -4.62
N GLY A 134 1.05 1.19 -3.88
CA GLY A 134 1.15 -0.26 -4.03
C GLY A 134 2.58 -0.74 -3.76
N ASP A 135 3.16 -1.48 -4.70
CA ASP A 135 4.53 -1.99 -4.60
C ASP A 135 5.58 -1.04 -5.21
N GLN A 136 5.16 0.08 -5.79
CA GLN A 136 6.04 1.01 -6.47
C GLN A 136 6.54 2.10 -5.52
N GLU A 137 7.86 2.26 -5.43
CA GLU A 137 8.47 3.35 -4.68
C GLU A 137 8.25 4.70 -5.38
N VAL A 138 7.94 5.74 -4.60
CA VAL A 138 7.81 7.12 -5.06
C VAL A 138 9.13 7.84 -4.79
N ARG A 139 10.01 7.90 -5.82
CA ARG A 139 11.33 8.53 -5.74
C ARG A 139 11.67 9.24 -7.03
N ILE A 140 12.31 10.40 -6.95
CA ILE A 140 12.85 11.11 -8.12
C ILE A 140 13.80 10.19 -8.87
N GLY A 141 13.61 10.10 -10.20
CA GLY A 141 14.40 9.23 -11.07
C GLY A 141 13.91 7.79 -11.18
N LYS A 142 12.87 7.40 -10.45
CA LYS A 142 12.22 6.09 -10.62
C LYS A 142 11.65 6.00 -12.03
N LYS A 143 12.16 5.07 -12.82
CA LYS A 143 11.71 4.74 -14.18
C LYS A 143 10.69 3.61 -14.17
N ASP A 144 10.02 3.44 -15.29
CA ASP A 144 9.01 2.40 -15.52
C ASP A 144 7.89 2.44 -14.47
N TYR A 145 7.59 3.65 -13.99
CA TYR A 145 6.50 3.86 -13.06
C TYR A 145 5.17 3.69 -13.79
N ILE A 146 4.29 2.89 -13.21
CA ILE A 146 2.93 2.66 -13.72
C ILE A 146 2.00 3.58 -12.93
N LEU A 147 1.46 4.59 -13.60
CA LEU A 147 0.41 5.44 -13.05
C LEU A 147 -0.94 4.84 -13.41
N LYS A 148 -1.73 4.50 -12.40
CA LYS A 148 -3.00 3.82 -12.62
C LYS A 148 -4.13 4.43 -11.79
N SER A 149 -5.28 4.56 -12.44
CA SER A 149 -6.54 4.90 -11.81
C SER A 149 -7.67 4.03 -12.40
N GLU A 150 -8.91 4.33 -12.08
CA GLU A 150 -10.08 3.64 -12.63
C GLU A 150 -10.17 3.74 -14.17
N TYR A 151 -9.75 4.89 -14.73
CA TYR A 151 -9.88 5.21 -16.16
C TYR A 151 -8.55 5.30 -16.89
N ILE A 152 -7.46 5.42 -16.16
CA ILE A 152 -6.14 5.73 -16.71
C ILE A 152 -5.15 4.65 -16.31
N GLU A 153 -4.43 4.10 -17.28
CA GLU A 153 -3.25 3.28 -17.05
C GLU A 153 -2.15 3.71 -18.00
N ILE A 154 -1.11 4.33 -17.46
CA ILE A 154 0.05 4.81 -18.20
C ILE A 154 1.28 4.09 -17.68
N ASN A 155 1.99 3.42 -18.59
CA ASN A 155 3.22 2.69 -18.30
C ASN A 155 4.45 3.50 -18.73
N GLY A 156 5.61 3.16 -18.20
CA GLY A 156 6.89 3.76 -18.59
C GLY A 156 7.11 5.18 -18.07
N GLY A 157 6.37 5.60 -17.06
CA GLY A 157 6.55 6.91 -16.44
C GLY A 157 7.90 7.03 -15.73
N THR A 158 8.39 8.27 -15.63
CA THR A 158 9.53 8.62 -14.79
C THR A 158 9.09 9.63 -13.75
N ILE A 159 9.32 9.36 -12.48
CA ILE A 159 9.07 10.33 -11.41
C ILE A 159 10.15 11.42 -11.48
N VAL A 160 9.72 12.67 -11.71
CA VAL A 160 10.62 13.81 -11.90
C VAL A 160 10.62 14.76 -10.71
N ASP A 161 9.60 14.74 -9.87
CA ASP A 161 9.51 15.55 -8.65
C ASP A 161 8.77 14.77 -7.55
N VAL A 162 9.16 15.02 -6.30
CA VAL A 162 8.52 14.49 -5.09
C VAL A 162 8.61 15.54 -3.99
N GLN A 163 7.47 15.90 -3.43
CA GLN A 163 7.35 16.86 -2.34
C GLN A 163 6.46 16.26 -1.23
N TRP A 164 6.75 16.57 0.02
CA TRP A 164 5.91 16.21 1.15
C TRP A 164 5.65 17.43 2.03
N GLU A 165 4.43 17.51 2.51
CA GLU A 165 4.04 18.54 3.46
C GLU A 165 4.65 18.21 4.83
N GLN A 166 5.36 19.17 5.42
CA GLN A 166 5.92 19.07 6.79
C GLN A 166 4.88 19.50 7.83
#